data_4861b860594bcff5a029ae57eeb72eb9
#
_entry.id   4861b860594bcff5a029ae57eeb72eb9
#
_cell.length_a   1.000
_cell.length_b   1.000
_cell.length_c   1.000
_cell.angle_alpha   90.00
_cell.angle_beta   90.00
_cell.angle_gamma   90.00
#
_symmetry.space_group_name_H-M   'P 1'
#
loop_
_entity.id
_entity.type
_entity.pdbx_description
1 polymer ?
#
loop_
_entity_poly.entity_id
_entity_poly.type
_entity_poly.pdbx_seq_one_letter_code
_entity_poly.pdbx_strand_id
1 'polypeptide(L)'
;IKSSAASDVYKRQVYVVSDIHNYADGFKRLLKKIQFNENDLLIIDGDIFDRGDKPVELYFEILKYPNIQVIQGNHDVWVARQIIEQFGHRKTGEYISYNTVAIMEKRLTAVDMLRLAEWIQEKPYYINLTINGRKYQIAHAQTFLTPERMLDKRKIYMGDGHYEYFIRGMEEHEQFISVVGHTVTDNRRIWVSPSGRTIRIDCGAGYKCYGKEGTLGAIRLNDMREFYID
;
A
#
# COMPACT_ATOMS: atom_id res chain seq x y z
N ILE A 1 5.80 -27.91 10.85
CA ILE A 1 6.37 -26.66 11.40
C ILE A 1 5.36 -26.15 12.41
N LYS A 2 5.73 -26.25 13.70
CA LYS A 2 4.86 -25.82 14.80
C LYS A 2 4.75 -24.29 14.80
N SER A 3 3.54 -23.78 14.81
CA SER A 3 3.15 -22.39 14.96
C SER A 3 3.65 -21.84 16.32
N SER A 4 4.81 -21.20 16.30
CA SER A 4 5.27 -20.36 17.42
C SER A 4 4.78 -18.90 17.29
N ALA A 5 4.01 -18.61 16.25
CA ALA A 5 3.55 -17.24 15.95
C ALA A 5 2.36 -16.76 16.80
N ALA A 6 1.71 -17.62 17.57
CA ALA A 6 0.49 -17.25 18.28
C ALA A 6 0.70 -16.54 19.63
N SER A 7 1.89 -16.69 20.27
CA SER A 7 2.14 -16.10 21.59
C SER A 7 2.78 -14.72 21.57
N ASP A 8 3.46 -14.34 20.47
CA ASP A 8 4.14 -13.04 20.37
C ASP A 8 3.27 -11.91 19.79
N VAL A 9 2.13 -12.26 19.18
CA VAL A 9 1.19 -11.29 18.57
C VAL A 9 0.56 -10.35 19.60
N TYR A 10 0.50 -10.73 20.88
CA TYR A 10 -0.09 -9.90 21.93
C TYR A 10 0.73 -8.64 22.33
N LYS A 11 2.00 -8.56 21.94
CA LYS A 11 2.85 -7.39 22.21
C LYS A 11 3.13 -6.54 20.96
N ARG A 12 2.91 -7.07 19.77
CA ARG A 12 3.23 -6.40 18.50
C ARG A 12 2.14 -5.42 18.10
N GLN A 13 2.50 -4.15 17.89
CA GLN A 13 1.58 -3.21 17.27
C GLN A 13 1.58 -3.42 15.75
N VAL A 14 0.41 -3.43 15.15
CA VAL A 14 0.25 -3.62 13.70
C VAL A 14 -0.38 -2.36 13.11
N TYR A 15 0.38 -1.69 12.26
CA TYR A 15 -0.03 -0.48 11.57
C TYR A 15 -0.27 -0.76 10.09
N VAL A 16 -1.21 -0.04 9.49
CA VAL A 16 -1.44 -0.03 8.05
C VAL A 16 -1.43 1.41 7.56
N VAL A 17 -0.73 1.66 6.47
CA VAL A 17 -0.67 2.92 5.73
C VAL A 17 -0.82 2.62 4.25
N SER A 18 -1.38 3.54 3.46
CA SER A 18 -1.59 3.36 2.02
C SER A 18 -1.26 4.64 1.25
N ASP A 19 -1.09 4.50 -0.07
CA ASP A 19 -1.07 5.62 -1.04
C ASP A 19 -0.08 6.72 -0.66
N ILE A 20 1.17 6.32 -0.36
CA ILE A 20 2.24 7.24 0.07
C ILE A 20 2.71 8.13 -1.09
N HIS A 21 2.71 7.60 -2.33
CA HIS A 21 3.00 8.34 -3.55
C HIS A 21 4.27 9.21 -3.47
N ASN A 22 5.42 8.61 -3.17
CA ASN A 22 6.71 9.28 -3.07
C ASN A 22 6.81 10.36 -1.96
N TYR A 23 5.82 10.45 -1.06
CA TYR A 23 5.84 11.41 0.05
C TYR A 23 6.77 10.94 1.19
N ALA A 24 8.07 10.85 0.90
CA ALA A 24 9.08 10.30 1.80
C ALA A 24 9.17 11.06 3.14
N ASP A 25 9.06 12.39 3.12
CA ASP A 25 9.12 13.20 4.34
C ASP A 25 7.90 12.94 5.23
N GLY A 26 6.72 12.77 4.61
CA GLY A 26 5.51 12.39 5.34
C GLY A 26 5.65 11.01 5.97
N PHE A 27 6.17 10.05 5.22
CA PHE A 27 6.41 8.70 5.72
C PHE A 27 7.39 8.68 6.91
N LYS A 28 8.51 9.39 6.84
CA LYS A 28 9.45 9.53 7.97
C LYS A 28 8.79 10.17 9.19
N ARG A 29 7.98 11.21 8.99
CA ARG A 29 7.22 11.84 10.07
C ARG A 29 6.19 10.88 10.67
N LEU A 30 5.57 10.02 9.84
CA LEU A 30 4.64 8.98 10.31
C LEU A 30 5.37 7.98 11.21
N LEU A 31 6.49 7.41 10.76
CA LEU A 31 7.29 6.46 11.56
C LEU A 31 7.67 7.06 12.93
N LYS A 32 8.11 8.33 12.94
CA LYS A 32 8.40 9.04 14.18
C LYS A 32 7.17 9.23 15.06
N LYS A 33 6.02 9.60 14.48
CA LYS A 33 4.76 9.86 15.20
C LYS A 33 4.22 8.60 15.86
N ILE A 34 4.31 7.45 15.19
CA ILE A 34 3.88 6.17 15.75
C ILE A 34 4.95 5.51 16.64
N GLN A 35 6.14 6.12 16.76
CA GLN A 35 7.30 5.58 17.47
C GLN A 35 7.64 4.15 16.99
N PHE A 36 7.62 3.95 15.65
CA PHE A 36 7.85 2.66 15.03
C PHE A 36 9.19 2.06 15.40
N ASN A 37 9.20 0.80 15.80
CA ASN A 37 10.38 0.07 16.26
C ASN A 37 10.37 -1.40 15.81
N GLU A 38 11.43 -2.16 16.12
CA GLU A 38 11.61 -3.54 15.68
C GLU A 38 10.53 -4.53 16.17
N ASN A 39 9.79 -4.20 17.22
CA ASN A 39 8.72 -5.04 17.75
C ASN A 39 7.38 -4.83 17.03
N ASP A 40 7.25 -3.80 16.22
CA ASP A 40 6.03 -3.48 15.49
C ASP A 40 5.97 -4.19 14.13
N LEU A 41 4.83 -4.13 13.48
CA LEU A 41 4.64 -4.46 12.07
C LEU A 41 3.97 -3.26 11.39
N LEU A 42 4.56 -2.77 10.31
CA LEU A 42 3.91 -1.82 9.42
C LEU A 42 3.61 -2.50 8.09
N ILE A 43 2.37 -2.39 7.63
CA ILE A 43 1.95 -2.85 6.31
C ILE A 43 1.70 -1.61 5.46
N ILE A 44 2.40 -1.52 4.32
CA ILE A 44 2.14 -0.51 3.29
C ILE A 44 1.22 -1.14 2.26
N ASP A 45 0.00 -0.66 2.20
CA ASP A 45 -1.08 -1.19 1.36
C ASP A 45 -1.06 -0.54 -0.03
N GLY A 46 0.06 -0.70 -0.74
CA GLY A 46 0.25 -0.27 -2.11
C GLY A 46 0.40 1.22 -2.34
N ASP A 47 0.62 1.56 -3.61
CA ASP A 47 0.84 2.91 -4.13
C ASP A 47 1.91 3.69 -3.37
N ILE A 48 3.08 3.01 -3.23
CA ILE A 48 4.29 3.62 -2.64
C ILE A 48 4.81 4.70 -3.56
N PHE A 49 4.87 4.37 -4.85
CA PHE A 49 5.50 5.17 -5.88
C PHE A 49 4.50 6.01 -6.66
N ASP A 50 5.07 6.85 -7.50
CA ASP A 50 4.39 7.75 -8.41
C ASP A 50 3.92 9.08 -7.78
N ARG A 51 3.60 10.07 -8.61
CA ARG A 51 3.14 11.44 -8.29
C ARG A 51 4.19 12.33 -7.62
N GLY A 52 4.61 12.06 -6.38
CA GLY A 52 5.57 12.91 -5.64
C GLY A 52 7.01 12.83 -6.16
N ASP A 53 7.92 13.59 -5.55
CA ASP A 53 9.26 13.88 -6.06
C ASP A 53 10.41 13.14 -5.35
N LYS A 54 10.12 12.32 -4.31
CA LYS A 54 11.14 11.64 -3.49
C LYS A 54 11.06 10.11 -3.51
N PRO A 55 11.00 9.46 -4.69
CA PRO A 55 10.88 8.01 -4.79
C PRO A 55 12.09 7.26 -4.24
N VAL A 56 13.29 7.77 -4.46
CA VAL A 56 14.54 7.12 -4.03
C VAL A 56 14.67 7.16 -2.51
N GLU A 57 14.39 8.32 -1.90
CA GLU A 57 14.39 8.49 -0.45
C GLU A 57 13.38 7.57 0.23
N LEU A 58 12.17 7.45 -0.35
CA LEU A 58 11.13 6.59 0.19
C LEU A 58 11.51 5.11 0.11
N TYR A 59 12.02 4.67 -1.04
CA TYR A 59 12.47 3.30 -1.25
C TYR A 59 13.52 2.90 -0.21
N PHE A 60 14.59 3.68 -0.08
CA PHE A 60 15.64 3.39 0.89
C PHE A 60 15.17 3.53 2.34
N GLU A 61 14.21 4.40 2.63
CA GLU A 61 13.64 4.47 3.98
C GLU A 61 12.90 3.18 4.33
N ILE A 62 12.09 2.65 3.42
CA ILE A 62 11.36 1.38 3.62
C ILE A 62 12.35 0.22 3.85
N LEU A 63 13.42 0.14 3.08
CA LEU A 63 14.41 -0.95 3.17
C LEU A 63 15.19 -0.98 4.50
N LYS A 64 15.20 0.10 5.28
CA LYS A 64 15.84 0.12 6.61
C LYS A 64 15.15 -0.78 7.63
N TYR A 65 13.87 -1.09 7.41
CA TYR A 65 13.04 -1.76 8.39
C TYR A 65 12.57 -3.12 7.88
N PRO A 66 13.16 -4.23 8.33
CA PRO A 66 12.78 -5.59 7.88
C PRO A 66 11.36 -5.99 8.32
N ASN A 67 10.79 -5.25 9.25
CA ASN A 67 9.43 -5.43 9.78
C ASN A 67 8.39 -4.52 9.08
N ILE A 68 8.75 -3.93 7.94
CA ILE A 68 7.78 -3.34 7.00
C ILE A 68 7.45 -4.39 5.95
N GLN A 69 6.17 -4.65 5.78
CA GLN A 69 5.62 -5.46 4.68
C GLN A 69 4.92 -4.57 3.67
N VAL A 70 5.02 -4.93 2.42
CA VAL A 70 4.46 -4.15 1.30
C VAL A 70 3.50 -5.02 0.51
N ILE A 71 2.37 -4.46 0.13
CA ILE A 71 1.40 -5.00 -0.84
C ILE A 71 1.56 -4.21 -2.13
N GLN A 72 1.37 -4.84 -3.29
CA GLN A 72 1.41 -4.15 -4.57
C GLN A 72 0.19 -3.26 -4.75
N GLY A 73 0.41 -1.99 -5.11
CA GLY A 73 -0.60 -1.12 -5.71
C GLY A 73 -0.47 -1.05 -7.23
N ASN A 74 -1.46 -0.50 -7.91
CA ASN A 74 -1.43 -0.37 -9.37
C ASN A 74 -0.31 0.58 -9.84
N HIS A 75 -0.08 1.68 -9.13
CA HIS A 75 1.02 2.60 -9.46
C HIS A 75 2.39 1.94 -9.30
N ASP A 76 2.58 1.10 -8.29
CA ASP A 76 3.84 0.36 -8.11
C ASP A 76 4.11 -0.57 -9.31
N VAL A 77 3.08 -1.28 -9.76
CA VAL A 77 3.18 -2.17 -10.93
C VAL A 77 3.46 -1.39 -12.21
N TRP A 78 2.86 -0.21 -12.40
CA TRP A 78 3.13 0.65 -13.56
C TRP A 78 4.60 1.12 -13.56
N VAL A 79 5.11 1.55 -12.41
CA VAL A 79 6.52 1.93 -12.26
C VAL A 79 7.45 0.75 -12.58
N ALA A 80 7.18 -0.44 -12.01
CA ALA A 80 7.99 -1.64 -12.29
C ALA A 80 7.97 -2.02 -13.79
N ARG A 81 6.81 -1.95 -14.43
CA ARG A 81 6.69 -2.23 -15.88
C ARG A 81 7.47 -1.23 -16.72
N GLN A 82 7.36 0.07 -16.43
CA GLN A 82 8.13 1.10 -17.14
C GLN A 82 9.63 0.89 -16.97
N ILE A 83 10.10 0.55 -15.78
CA ILE A 83 11.51 0.21 -15.55
C ILE A 83 11.95 -0.98 -16.42
N ILE A 84 11.17 -2.05 -16.46
CA ILE A 84 11.47 -3.25 -17.25
C ILE A 84 11.49 -2.94 -18.74
N GLU A 85 10.59 -2.10 -19.24
CA GLU A 85 10.61 -1.67 -20.66
C GLU A 85 11.85 -0.85 -20.98
N GLN A 86 12.18 0.11 -20.14
CA GLN A 86 13.27 1.06 -20.42
C GLN A 86 14.64 0.42 -20.24
N PHE A 87 14.86 -0.42 -19.24
CA PHE A 87 16.16 -0.97 -18.86
C PHE A 87 16.29 -2.48 -19.13
N GLY A 88 15.19 -3.22 -19.22
CA GLY A 88 15.17 -4.67 -19.39
C GLY A 88 15.00 -5.15 -20.84
N HIS A 89 14.92 -4.25 -21.82
CA HIS A 89 14.71 -4.53 -23.23
C HIS A 89 13.45 -5.40 -23.53
N ARG A 90 12.42 -5.29 -22.71
CA ARG A 90 11.15 -6.01 -22.89
C ARG A 90 10.01 -5.00 -23.10
N LYS A 91 9.21 -5.22 -24.16
CA LYS A 91 7.97 -4.45 -24.36
C LYS A 91 6.88 -5.03 -23.46
N THR A 92 6.30 -4.24 -22.58
CA THR A 92 5.25 -4.66 -21.64
C THR A 92 3.90 -3.95 -21.87
N GLY A 93 3.81 -3.03 -22.81
CA GLY A 93 2.64 -2.22 -23.13
C GLY A 93 2.79 -0.74 -22.75
N GLU A 94 1.84 0.11 -23.12
CA GLU A 94 1.92 1.54 -22.82
C GLU A 94 1.62 1.80 -21.34
N TYR A 95 2.59 2.37 -20.63
CA TYR A 95 2.45 2.83 -19.26
C TYR A 95 3.02 4.23 -19.10
N ILE A 96 2.27 5.08 -18.42
CA ILE A 96 2.69 6.43 -18.06
C ILE A 96 2.89 6.45 -16.55
N SER A 97 4.15 6.41 -16.08
CA SER A 97 4.44 6.81 -14.72
C SER A 97 4.65 8.34 -14.68
N TYR A 98 4.13 8.99 -13.65
CA TYR A 98 4.21 10.45 -13.47
C TYR A 98 5.64 10.93 -13.12
N ASN A 99 6.61 10.74 -14.00
CA ASN A 99 8.02 11.10 -13.83
C ASN A 99 8.83 10.32 -12.78
N THR A 100 8.25 9.35 -12.09
CA THR A 100 8.97 8.60 -11.03
C THR A 100 10.21 7.93 -11.55
N VAL A 101 10.13 7.22 -12.69
CA VAL A 101 11.27 6.56 -13.31
C VAL A 101 12.32 7.58 -13.73
N ALA A 102 11.92 8.71 -14.33
CA ALA A 102 12.83 9.79 -14.73
C ALA A 102 13.54 10.48 -13.54
N ILE A 103 12.92 10.49 -12.38
CA ILE A 103 13.55 10.99 -11.15
C ILE A 103 14.57 9.96 -10.63
N MET A 104 14.18 8.67 -10.64
CA MET A 104 15.01 7.58 -10.12
C MET A 104 16.28 7.38 -10.97
N GLU A 105 16.19 7.40 -12.30
CA GLU A 105 17.32 7.19 -13.21
C GLU A 105 18.46 8.20 -13.09
N LYS A 106 18.18 9.39 -12.53
CA LYS A 106 19.19 10.38 -12.23
C LYS A 106 20.10 10.00 -11.05
N ARG A 107 19.71 9.00 -10.27
CA ARG A 107 20.36 8.64 -8.99
C ARG A 107 20.63 7.15 -8.83
N LEU A 108 19.94 6.30 -9.59
CA LEU A 108 20.07 4.85 -9.56
C LEU A 108 20.65 4.36 -10.88
N THR A 109 21.46 3.31 -10.80
CA THR A 109 21.96 2.63 -12.01
C THR A 109 20.85 1.80 -12.64
N ALA A 110 21.01 1.39 -13.92
CA ALA A 110 20.07 0.48 -14.57
C ALA A 110 19.89 -0.83 -13.79
N VAL A 111 20.96 -1.34 -13.17
CA VAL A 111 20.92 -2.54 -12.34
C VAL A 111 20.06 -2.30 -11.09
N ASP A 112 20.20 -1.16 -10.42
CA ASP A 112 19.40 -0.83 -9.23
C ASP A 112 17.94 -0.63 -9.59
N MET A 113 17.66 -0.04 -10.76
CA MET A 113 16.30 0.10 -11.29
C MET A 113 15.66 -1.27 -11.53
N LEU A 114 16.36 -2.19 -12.17
CA LEU A 114 15.84 -3.54 -12.40
C LEU A 114 15.61 -4.31 -11.09
N ARG A 115 16.51 -4.20 -10.11
CA ARG A 115 16.32 -4.75 -8.76
C ARG A 115 15.09 -4.17 -8.06
N LEU A 116 14.85 -2.87 -8.21
CA LEU A 116 13.63 -2.26 -7.68
C LEU A 116 12.37 -2.83 -8.33
N ALA A 117 12.38 -3.02 -9.67
CA ALA A 117 11.25 -3.61 -10.37
C ALA A 117 10.98 -5.05 -9.92
N GLU A 118 12.04 -5.86 -9.75
CA GLU A 118 11.94 -7.22 -9.16
C GLU A 118 11.37 -7.17 -7.74
N TRP A 119 11.91 -6.29 -6.90
CA TRP A 119 11.43 -6.10 -5.52
C TRP A 119 9.93 -5.78 -5.48
N ILE A 120 9.42 -4.92 -6.37
CA ILE A 120 7.98 -4.64 -6.47
C ILE A 120 7.20 -5.89 -6.89
N GLN A 121 7.68 -6.61 -7.93
CA GLN A 121 6.98 -7.78 -8.47
C GLN A 121 6.87 -8.95 -7.50
N GLU A 122 7.77 -9.05 -6.53
CA GLU A 122 7.77 -10.08 -5.50
C GLU A 122 6.75 -9.81 -4.38
N LYS A 123 6.18 -8.61 -4.30
CA LYS A 123 5.25 -8.28 -3.22
C LYS A 123 3.90 -8.97 -3.43
N PRO A 124 3.23 -9.38 -2.34
CA PRO A 124 1.90 -9.99 -2.41
C PRO A 124 0.84 -8.96 -2.85
N TYR A 125 -0.32 -9.45 -3.26
CA TYR A 125 -1.48 -8.64 -3.61
C TYR A 125 -2.39 -8.39 -2.40
N TYR A 126 -2.29 -9.21 -1.38
CA TYR A 126 -3.03 -9.07 -0.12
C TYR A 126 -2.28 -9.75 1.01
N ILE A 127 -2.61 -9.35 2.23
CA ILE A 127 -2.15 -9.98 3.46
C ILE A 127 -3.35 -10.32 4.33
N ASN A 128 -3.38 -11.57 4.83
CA ASN A 128 -4.32 -12.00 5.86
C ASN A 128 -3.63 -12.03 7.22
N LEU A 129 -4.29 -11.49 8.24
CA LEU A 129 -3.78 -11.57 9.60
C LEU A 129 -4.90 -11.64 10.63
N THR A 130 -4.55 -12.08 11.83
CA THR A 130 -5.48 -12.11 12.97
C THR A 130 -4.88 -11.30 14.11
N ILE A 131 -5.62 -10.31 14.61
CA ILE A 131 -5.21 -9.45 15.72
C ILE A 131 -6.34 -9.44 16.75
N ASN A 132 -6.03 -9.80 17.99
CA ASN A 132 -7.01 -9.85 19.08
C ASN A 132 -8.29 -10.65 18.71
N GLY A 133 -8.12 -11.77 18.01
CA GLY A 133 -9.22 -12.63 17.55
C GLY A 133 -10.01 -12.09 16.34
N ARG A 134 -9.73 -10.89 15.85
CA ARG A 134 -10.33 -10.32 14.63
C ARG A 134 -9.48 -10.67 13.42
N LYS A 135 -10.14 -11.15 12.36
CA LYS A 135 -9.50 -11.49 11.08
C LYS A 135 -9.55 -10.29 10.15
N TYR A 136 -8.40 -9.95 9.56
CA TYR A 136 -8.27 -8.87 8.60
C TYR A 136 -7.78 -9.42 7.26
N GLN A 137 -8.27 -8.86 6.16
CA GLN A 137 -7.61 -8.94 4.87
C GLN A 137 -7.29 -7.51 4.43
N ILE A 138 -6.03 -7.29 4.10
CA ILE A 138 -5.51 -6.00 3.62
C ILE A 138 -5.17 -6.20 2.15
N ALA A 139 -5.72 -5.37 1.27
CA ALA A 139 -5.46 -5.39 -0.16
C ALA A 139 -5.68 -3.99 -0.73
N HIS A 140 -4.84 -3.56 -1.68
CA HIS A 140 -4.80 -2.17 -2.12
C HIS A 140 -6.16 -1.61 -2.58
N ALA A 141 -6.90 -2.34 -3.42
CA ALA A 141 -8.17 -1.84 -3.94
C ALA A 141 -9.41 -2.61 -3.46
N GLN A 142 -9.38 -3.93 -3.48
CA GLN A 142 -10.54 -4.76 -3.12
C GLN A 142 -10.12 -6.05 -2.44
N THR A 143 -10.84 -6.42 -1.39
CA THR A 143 -10.74 -7.69 -0.68
C THR A 143 -11.84 -8.64 -1.13
N PHE A 144 -11.70 -9.93 -0.86
CA PHE A 144 -12.70 -11.00 -1.04
C PHE A 144 -13.52 -10.94 -2.33
N LEU A 145 -12.97 -11.55 -3.36
CA LEU A 145 -13.64 -11.66 -4.64
C LEU A 145 -14.56 -12.87 -4.66
N THR A 146 -15.76 -12.72 -5.22
CA THR A 146 -16.62 -13.86 -5.54
C THR A 146 -15.98 -14.73 -6.64
N PRO A 147 -16.31 -16.03 -6.74
CA PRO A 147 -15.77 -16.91 -7.78
C PRO A 147 -15.90 -16.36 -9.20
N GLU A 148 -17.03 -15.70 -9.51
CA GLU A 148 -17.27 -15.09 -10.82
C GLU A 148 -16.36 -13.90 -11.12
N ARG A 149 -15.90 -13.19 -10.07
CA ARG A 149 -15.00 -12.03 -10.17
C ARG A 149 -13.52 -12.43 -10.07
N MET A 150 -13.21 -13.71 -9.90
CA MET A 150 -11.84 -14.20 -9.74
C MET A 150 -11.04 -14.31 -11.05
N LEU A 151 -11.61 -14.02 -12.21
CA LEU A 151 -10.97 -14.19 -13.51
C LEU A 151 -9.67 -13.37 -13.68
N ASP A 152 -9.53 -12.26 -12.96
CA ASP A 152 -8.28 -11.51 -12.90
C ASP A 152 -7.99 -10.94 -11.50
N LYS A 153 -7.75 -11.85 -10.56
CA LYS A 153 -7.49 -11.53 -9.14
C LYS A 153 -6.44 -10.44 -8.96
N ARG A 154 -5.38 -10.48 -9.78
CA ARG A 154 -4.28 -9.54 -9.71
C ARG A 154 -4.74 -8.10 -9.92
N LYS A 155 -5.48 -7.86 -11.00
CA LYS A 155 -5.98 -6.52 -11.34
C LYS A 155 -6.93 -5.97 -10.28
N ILE A 156 -7.78 -6.82 -9.76
CA ILE A 156 -8.82 -6.42 -8.80
C ILE A 156 -8.21 -6.06 -7.45
N TYR A 157 -7.30 -6.88 -6.91
CA TYR A 157 -6.62 -6.57 -5.64
C TYR A 157 -5.78 -5.31 -5.71
N MET A 158 -5.19 -5.01 -6.88
CA MET A 158 -4.33 -3.83 -7.06
C MET A 158 -5.06 -2.59 -7.56
N GLY A 159 -6.32 -2.71 -7.99
CA GLY A 159 -7.03 -1.60 -8.60
C GLY A 159 -6.72 -1.35 -10.09
N ASP A 160 -6.02 -2.27 -10.75
CA ASP A 160 -5.76 -2.21 -12.19
C ASP A 160 -6.93 -2.83 -12.97
N GLY A 161 -8.06 -2.13 -13.03
CA GLY A 161 -9.29 -2.58 -13.68
C GLY A 161 -10.35 -1.50 -13.75
N HIS A 162 -11.54 -1.85 -14.20
CA HIS A 162 -12.63 -0.88 -14.38
C HIS A 162 -13.05 -0.23 -13.06
N TYR A 163 -13.00 1.09 -13.00
CA TYR A 163 -13.31 1.96 -11.87
C TYR A 163 -14.67 1.67 -11.20
N GLU A 164 -15.64 1.17 -11.94
CA GLU A 164 -16.99 0.86 -11.44
C GLU A 164 -17.03 -0.26 -10.39
N TYR A 165 -16.06 -1.18 -10.40
CA TYR A 165 -15.99 -2.26 -9.41
C TYR A 165 -15.59 -1.77 -8.02
N PHE A 166 -14.83 -0.67 -7.93
CA PHE A 166 -14.27 -0.16 -6.69
C PHE A 166 -15.24 0.66 -5.84
N ILE A 167 -16.25 1.26 -6.47
CA ILE A 167 -17.19 2.15 -5.80
C ILE A 167 -18.49 1.44 -5.38
N ARG A 168 -18.92 0.40 -6.12
CA ARG A 168 -20.25 -0.20 -5.94
C ARG A 168 -20.28 -1.58 -5.29
N GLY A 169 -19.17 -2.22 -5.03
CA GLY A 169 -19.17 -3.66 -4.79
C GLY A 169 -18.30 -4.20 -3.69
N MET A 170 -17.88 -3.39 -2.70
CA MET A 170 -17.28 -3.97 -1.51
C MET A 170 -18.40 -4.59 -0.64
N GLU A 171 -18.80 -5.80 -1.02
CA GLU A 171 -19.60 -6.63 -0.13
C GLU A 171 -18.78 -6.93 1.11
N GLU A 172 -19.32 -6.60 2.26
CA GLU A 172 -18.66 -6.87 3.53
C GLU A 172 -18.61 -8.37 3.76
N HIS A 173 -17.44 -8.87 4.09
CA HIS A 173 -17.28 -10.29 4.41
C HIS A 173 -17.67 -10.55 5.86
N GLU A 174 -18.51 -11.58 6.10
CA GLU A 174 -19.04 -11.87 7.44
C GLU A 174 -17.98 -12.15 8.51
N GLN A 175 -16.84 -12.74 8.12
CA GLN A 175 -15.81 -13.19 9.07
C GLN A 175 -14.55 -12.31 9.10
N PHE A 176 -14.38 -11.40 8.14
CA PHE A 176 -13.18 -10.60 8.00
C PHE A 176 -13.48 -9.11 7.98
N ILE A 177 -12.49 -8.34 8.40
CA ILE A 177 -12.46 -6.90 8.23
C ILE A 177 -11.57 -6.59 7.03
N SER A 178 -12.10 -5.87 6.07
CA SER A 178 -11.38 -5.41 4.87
C SER A 178 -10.68 -4.09 5.16
N VAL A 179 -9.36 -4.01 4.83
CA VAL A 179 -8.61 -2.75 4.87
C VAL A 179 -8.15 -2.46 3.46
N VAL A 180 -8.46 -1.27 2.93
CA VAL A 180 -8.18 -0.90 1.54
C VAL A 180 -7.73 0.56 1.41
N GLY A 181 -6.87 0.80 0.41
CA GLY A 181 -6.43 2.12 -0.04
C GLY A 181 -7.10 2.55 -1.36
N HIS A 182 -6.28 2.99 -2.33
CA HIS A 182 -6.58 3.23 -3.74
C HIS A 182 -7.60 4.34 -4.02
N THR A 183 -8.73 4.36 -3.33
CA THR A 183 -9.78 5.35 -3.52
C THR A 183 -9.81 6.31 -2.35
N VAL A 184 -9.50 7.57 -2.66
CA VAL A 184 -9.43 8.63 -1.65
C VAL A 184 -10.78 8.79 -0.93
N THR A 185 -10.73 8.85 0.38
CA THR A 185 -11.91 9.11 1.21
C THR A 185 -12.38 10.55 1.07
N ASP A 186 -13.69 10.79 1.16
CA ASP A 186 -14.30 12.10 0.88
C ASP A 186 -13.78 13.22 1.79
N ASN A 187 -13.54 12.91 3.07
CA ASN A 187 -13.09 13.87 4.08
C ASN A 187 -11.57 13.85 4.32
N ARG A 188 -10.79 13.13 3.49
CA ARG A 188 -9.33 12.97 3.66
C ARG A 188 -8.94 12.37 5.03
N ARG A 189 -9.81 11.57 5.59
CA ARG A 189 -9.60 10.84 6.84
C ARG A 189 -9.95 9.37 6.64
N ILE A 190 -9.42 8.51 7.48
CA ILE A 190 -9.77 7.09 7.49
C ILE A 190 -11.28 6.98 7.68
N TRP A 191 -11.88 6.14 6.86
CA TRP A 191 -13.30 5.87 6.94
C TRP A 191 -13.53 4.41 7.36
N VAL A 192 -14.38 4.22 8.35
CA VAL A 192 -14.80 2.91 8.82
C VAL A 192 -16.30 2.76 8.55
N SER A 193 -16.69 1.64 7.94
CA SER A 193 -18.11 1.37 7.67
C SER A 193 -18.92 1.28 8.96
N PRO A 194 -20.25 1.53 8.92
CA PRO A 194 -21.10 1.42 10.09
C PRO A 194 -21.07 0.06 10.79
N SER A 195 -20.83 -1.03 10.01
CA SER A 195 -20.64 -2.38 10.53
C SER A 195 -19.27 -2.61 11.17
N GLY A 196 -18.28 -1.73 10.92
CA GLY A 196 -16.88 -1.89 11.29
C GLY A 196 -16.12 -2.92 10.44
N ARG A 197 -16.68 -3.40 9.31
CA ARG A 197 -16.11 -4.47 8.50
C ARG A 197 -15.30 -3.99 7.30
N THR A 198 -15.36 -2.70 6.99
CA THR A 198 -14.57 -2.07 5.92
C THR A 198 -13.88 -0.84 6.46
N ILE A 199 -12.57 -0.76 6.22
CA ILE A 199 -11.72 0.37 6.59
C ILE A 199 -11.05 0.89 5.32
N ARG A 200 -11.30 2.15 4.96
CA ARG A 200 -10.67 2.84 3.82
C ARG A 200 -9.63 3.81 4.35
N ILE A 201 -8.39 3.67 3.89
CA ILE A 201 -7.24 4.36 4.48
C ILE A 201 -6.51 5.32 3.53
N ASP A 202 -6.89 5.41 2.26
CA ASP A 202 -6.35 6.45 1.37
C ASP A 202 -6.93 7.81 1.75
N CYS A 203 -6.11 8.64 2.37
CA CYS A 203 -6.47 10.01 2.78
C CYS A 203 -5.93 11.07 1.81
N GLY A 204 -5.48 10.67 0.63
CA GLY A 204 -5.11 11.56 -0.46
C GLY A 204 -3.71 12.17 -0.36
N ALA A 205 -2.75 11.52 0.30
CA ALA A 205 -1.38 12.02 0.40
C ALA A 205 -0.76 12.31 -0.99
N GLY A 206 -1.07 11.48 -1.99
CA GLY A 206 -0.62 11.67 -3.37
C GLY A 206 -1.09 12.95 -4.05
N TYR A 207 -2.13 13.62 -3.55
CA TYR A 207 -2.59 14.89 -4.11
C TYR A 207 -1.77 16.11 -3.69
N LYS A 208 -0.93 15.97 -2.64
CA LYS A 208 -0.05 17.05 -2.16
C LYS A 208 0.95 17.51 -3.24
N CYS A 209 1.39 16.61 -4.11
CA CYS A 209 2.28 16.95 -5.23
C CYS A 209 1.63 17.91 -6.25
N TYR A 210 0.32 18.01 -6.25
CA TYR A 210 -0.45 18.94 -7.11
C TYR A 210 -0.88 20.19 -6.36
N GLY A 211 -0.35 20.46 -5.16
CA GLY A 211 -0.75 21.59 -4.33
C GLY A 211 -2.19 21.47 -3.79
N LYS A 212 -2.77 20.26 -3.81
CA LYS A 212 -4.11 20.02 -3.29
C LYS A 212 -4.04 19.50 -1.84
N GLU A 213 -5.14 19.63 -1.14
CA GLU A 213 -5.29 19.03 0.19
C GLU A 213 -5.16 17.52 0.14
N GLY A 214 -4.49 16.96 1.13
CA GLY A 214 -4.28 15.54 1.28
C GLY A 214 -3.50 15.25 2.55
N THR A 215 -3.70 14.08 3.11
CA THR A 215 -3.13 13.66 4.38
C THR A 215 -2.59 12.24 4.22
N LEU A 216 -1.45 11.93 4.83
CA LEU A 216 -1.02 10.55 4.96
C LEU A 216 -1.66 9.96 6.22
N GLY A 217 -2.62 9.06 6.04
CA GLY A 217 -3.32 8.37 7.11
C GLY A 217 -2.70 7.02 7.42
N ALA A 218 -2.64 6.64 8.68
CA ALA A 218 -2.32 5.29 9.12
C ALA A 218 -3.23 4.86 10.27
N ILE A 219 -3.55 3.57 10.35
CA ILE A 219 -4.35 2.99 11.42
C ILE A 219 -3.57 1.91 12.15
N ARG A 220 -3.68 1.87 13.48
CA ARG A 220 -3.22 0.76 14.30
C ARG A 220 -4.36 -0.22 14.53
N LEU A 221 -4.24 -1.42 14.01
CA LEU A 221 -5.33 -2.40 14.04
C LEU A 221 -5.60 -3.02 15.42
N ASN A 222 -4.65 -2.88 16.36
CA ASN A 222 -4.80 -3.43 17.72
C ASN A 222 -5.92 -2.76 18.52
N ASP A 223 -6.11 -1.45 18.31
CA ASP A 223 -7.07 -0.61 19.03
C ASP A 223 -7.81 0.40 18.13
N MET A 224 -7.63 0.30 16.80
CA MET A 224 -8.23 1.17 15.80
C MET A 224 -7.81 2.64 15.91
N ARG A 225 -6.65 2.90 16.49
CA ARG A 225 -6.12 4.27 16.62
C ARG A 225 -5.60 4.79 15.30
N GLU A 226 -6.05 5.98 14.93
CA GLU A 226 -5.68 6.67 13.70
C GLU A 226 -4.54 7.67 13.92
N PHE A 227 -3.70 7.81 12.89
CA PHE A 227 -2.58 8.74 12.87
C PHE A 227 -2.56 9.46 11.54
N TYR A 228 -2.26 10.76 11.53
CA TYR A 228 -2.30 11.60 10.34
C TYR A 228 -1.06 12.49 10.26
N ILE A 229 -0.56 12.66 9.02
CA ILE A 229 0.55 13.57 8.68
C ILE A 229 0.05 14.50 7.57
N ASP A 230 -0.12 15.73 7.92
CA ASP A 230 -0.50 16.82 7.01
C ASP A 230 0.71 17.35 6.24
#